data_ea5d32373888940b91be324fc97a0e21
#
_entry.id   ea5d32373888940b91be324fc97a0e21
#
_cell.length_a   1.000
_cell.length_b   1.000
_cell.length_c   1.000
_cell.angle_alpha   90.00
_cell.angle_beta   90.00
_cell.angle_gamma   90.00
#
_symmetry.space_group_name_H-M   'P 1'
#
loop_
_entity.id
_entity.type
_entity.pdbx_description
1 polymer ?
#
loop_
_entity_poly.entity_id
_entity_poly.type
_entity_poly.pdbx_seq_one_letter_code
_entity_poly.pdbx_strand_id
1 'polypeptide(L)'
;MEEYIEAKFRLFRCQTEEDLAVLEPGLEETAARFGLRARKVWIRPEGRFPDCPLFGQHNQFNAEAAWQACRPFGVTLENAARAVAAFKPLPNRLESVARVHGVLYVNDSKCTTVAALEVALEAMDHPVHLLCGGKFKGGDLDGMKDLLRRKAKSVNLYGASREIFEAAWQG
;
A
#
# COMPACT_ATOMS: atom_id res chain seq x y z
N MET A 1 1.59 1.30 -19.27
CA MET A 1 0.73 0.55 -18.32
C MET A 1 0.52 -0.90 -18.77
N GLU A 2 0.20 -1.15 -20.02
CA GLU A 2 -0.07 -2.50 -20.57
C GLU A 2 1.11 -3.46 -20.37
N GLU A 3 2.32 -3.07 -20.74
CA GLU A 3 3.53 -3.88 -20.56
C GLU A 3 3.80 -4.26 -19.09
N TYR A 4 3.43 -3.35 -18.17
CA TYR A 4 3.55 -3.61 -16.73
C TYR A 4 2.56 -4.70 -16.28
N ILE A 5 1.32 -4.61 -16.73
CA ILE A 5 0.27 -5.60 -16.44
C ILE A 5 0.70 -6.96 -17.00
N GLU A 6 1.14 -7.01 -18.26
CA GLU A 6 1.63 -8.24 -18.89
C GLU A 6 2.79 -8.85 -18.08
N ALA A 7 3.77 -8.02 -17.69
CA ALA A 7 4.90 -8.48 -16.90
C ALA A 7 4.47 -9.10 -15.56
N LYS A 8 3.47 -8.52 -14.89
CA LYS A 8 2.91 -9.06 -13.64
C LYS A 8 2.14 -10.36 -13.86
N PHE A 9 1.35 -10.44 -14.93
CA PHE A 9 0.58 -11.65 -15.24
C PHE A 9 1.41 -12.82 -15.71
N ARG A 10 2.68 -12.61 -16.08
CA ARG A 10 3.65 -13.72 -16.33
C ARG A 10 3.80 -14.67 -15.14
N LEU A 11 3.56 -14.16 -13.89
CA LEU A 11 3.57 -15.00 -12.69
C LEU A 11 2.62 -16.20 -12.79
N PHE A 12 1.48 -16.00 -13.46
CA PHE A 12 0.42 -16.99 -13.53
C PHE A 12 0.53 -17.91 -14.77
N ARG A 13 1.51 -17.67 -15.67
CA ARG A 13 1.61 -18.36 -16.97
C ARG A 13 1.72 -19.88 -16.86
N CYS A 14 2.44 -20.36 -15.84
CA CYS A 14 2.67 -21.78 -15.63
C CYS A 14 1.66 -22.43 -14.68
N GLN A 15 0.71 -21.67 -14.15
CA GLN A 15 -0.32 -22.19 -13.24
C GLN A 15 -1.33 -23.04 -14.01
N THR A 16 -1.82 -24.07 -13.32
CA THR A 16 -2.86 -25.00 -13.79
C THR A 16 -4.15 -24.79 -12.98
N GLU A 17 -5.16 -25.57 -13.25
CA GLU A 17 -6.42 -25.56 -12.51
C GLU A 17 -6.29 -26.04 -11.05
N GLU A 18 -5.19 -26.69 -10.71
CA GLU A 18 -4.88 -27.15 -9.36
C GLU A 18 -4.27 -26.02 -8.50
N ASP A 19 -3.72 -25.00 -9.15
CA ASP A 19 -3.08 -23.88 -8.49
C ASP A 19 -4.09 -22.83 -8.02
N LEU A 20 -3.61 -21.87 -7.21
CA LEU A 20 -4.40 -20.78 -6.68
C LEU A 20 -3.82 -19.43 -7.12
N ALA A 21 -4.64 -18.60 -7.73
CA ALA A 21 -4.36 -17.20 -8.01
C ALA A 21 -5.11 -16.32 -7.02
N VAL A 22 -4.38 -15.63 -6.17
CA VAL A 22 -4.93 -14.65 -5.22
C VAL A 22 -4.84 -13.26 -5.86
N LEU A 23 -5.98 -12.64 -6.08
CA LEU A 23 -6.10 -11.43 -6.90
C LEU A 23 -6.92 -10.35 -6.19
N GLU A 24 -6.60 -9.10 -6.50
CA GLU A 24 -7.39 -7.95 -6.09
C GLU A 24 -8.67 -7.86 -6.92
N PRO A 25 -9.82 -7.50 -6.33
CA PRO A 25 -11.04 -7.18 -7.07
C PRO A 25 -10.81 -6.08 -8.10
N GLY A 26 -11.47 -6.20 -9.25
CA GLY A 26 -11.27 -5.28 -10.39
C GLY A 26 -10.27 -5.80 -11.42
N LEU A 27 -9.63 -6.96 -11.18
CA LEU A 27 -8.76 -7.60 -12.16
C LEU A 27 -9.45 -8.74 -12.92
N GLU A 28 -10.79 -8.85 -12.84
CA GLU A 28 -11.57 -9.94 -13.44
C GLU A 28 -11.40 -10.00 -14.96
N GLU A 29 -11.58 -8.86 -15.62
CA GLU A 29 -11.42 -8.75 -17.08
C GLU A 29 -9.97 -9.02 -17.50
N THR A 30 -9.01 -8.50 -16.73
CA THR A 30 -7.59 -8.72 -16.98
C THR A 30 -7.24 -10.21 -16.83
N ALA A 31 -7.72 -10.85 -15.76
CA ALA A 31 -7.50 -12.28 -15.55
C ALA A 31 -8.10 -13.14 -16.67
N ALA A 32 -9.28 -12.76 -17.17
CA ALA A 32 -9.92 -13.43 -18.31
C ALA A 32 -9.11 -13.23 -19.60
N ARG A 33 -8.68 -12.01 -19.89
CA ARG A 33 -7.88 -11.66 -21.07
C ARG A 33 -6.56 -12.45 -21.13
N PHE A 34 -5.90 -12.64 -19.98
CA PHE A 34 -4.67 -13.43 -19.89
C PHE A 34 -4.90 -14.95 -19.76
N GLY A 35 -6.15 -15.41 -19.82
CA GLY A 35 -6.48 -16.83 -19.83
C GLY A 35 -6.03 -17.57 -18.57
N LEU A 36 -6.12 -16.93 -17.38
CA LEU A 36 -5.74 -17.55 -16.12
C LEU A 36 -6.53 -18.84 -15.88
N ARG A 37 -5.82 -19.98 -15.83
CA ARG A 37 -6.41 -21.30 -15.56
C ARG A 37 -6.58 -21.59 -14.09
N ALA A 38 -5.71 -21.06 -13.24
CA ALA A 38 -5.75 -21.26 -11.80
C ALA A 38 -7.10 -20.90 -11.19
N ARG A 39 -7.45 -21.56 -10.10
CA ARG A 39 -8.60 -21.18 -9.27
C ARG A 39 -8.37 -19.77 -8.73
N LYS A 40 -9.34 -18.89 -8.91
CA LYS A 40 -9.22 -17.48 -8.54
C LYS A 40 -9.84 -17.23 -7.17
N VAL A 41 -9.10 -16.57 -6.29
CA VAL A 41 -9.59 -16.02 -5.02
C VAL A 41 -9.46 -14.50 -5.10
N TRP A 42 -10.62 -13.84 -5.06
CA TRP A 42 -10.71 -12.38 -5.02
C TRP A 42 -10.61 -11.92 -3.57
N ILE A 43 -9.59 -11.11 -3.28
CA ILE A 43 -9.33 -10.62 -1.93
C ILE A 43 -10.46 -9.67 -1.53
N ARG A 44 -11.06 -9.93 -0.38
CA ARG A 44 -12.03 -9.03 0.25
C ARG A 44 -11.64 -8.85 1.71
N PRO A 45 -11.14 -7.67 2.11
CA PRO A 45 -10.85 -7.41 3.51
C PRO A 45 -12.16 -7.44 4.30
N GLU A 46 -12.26 -8.38 5.23
CA GLU A 46 -13.44 -8.55 6.09
C GLU A 46 -13.10 -8.25 7.56
N GLY A 47 -12.02 -7.46 7.79
CA GLY A 47 -11.60 -7.12 9.14
C GLY A 47 -11.05 -8.30 9.95
N ARG A 48 -10.56 -9.35 9.28
CA ARG A 48 -10.05 -10.56 9.94
C ARG A 48 -8.76 -10.34 10.73
N PHE A 49 -8.06 -9.25 10.47
CA PHE A 49 -6.76 -8.93 11.08
C PHE A 49 -6.81 -7.61 11.84
N PRO A 50 -7.66 -7.49 12.89
CA PRO A 50 -7.82 -6.22 13.63
C PRO A 50 -6.53 -5.79 14.34
N ASP A 51 -5.68 -6.74 14.73
CA ASP A 51 -4.42 -6.49 15.43
C ASP A 51 -3.23 -6.31 14.47
N CYS A 52 -3.48 -6.08 13.16
CA CYS A 52 -2.42 -5.80 12.20
C CYS A 52 -1.70 -4.50 12.58
N PRO A 53 -0.38 -4.53 12.84
CA PRO A 53 0.35 -3.35 13.29
C PRO A 53 0.66 -2.35 12.17
N LEU A 54 0.33 -2.69 10.93
CA LEU A 54 0.61 -1.86 9.75
C LEU A 54 -0.52 -0.85 9.51
N PHE A 55 -0.16 0.38 9.15
CA PHE A 55 -1.11 1.44 8.86
C PHE A 55 -1.88 1.20 7.56
N GLY A 56 -3.16 1.59 7.57
CA GLY A 56 -4.01 1.73 6.40
C GLY A 56 -4.66 0.46 5.89
N GLN A 57 -5.77 0.65 5.19
CA GLN A 57 -6.57 -0.46 4.66
C GLN A 57 -5.83 -1.33 3.64
N HIS A 58 -4.90 -0.75 2.88
CA HIS A 58 -4.10 -1.54 1.92
C HIS A 58 -3.31 -2.66 2.60
N ASN A 59 -2.93 -2.49 3.88
CA ASN A 59 -2.28 -3.56 4.64
C ASN A 59 -3.25 -4.63 5.13
N GLN A 60 -4.54 -4.33 5.28
CA GLN A 60 -5.57 -5.35 5.46
C GLN A 60 -5.71 -6.23 4.21
N PHE A 61 -5.63 -5.63 3.00
CA PHE A 61 -5.55 -6.40 1.76
C PHE A 61 -4.30 -7.27 1.70
N ASN A 62 -3.14 -6.74 2.09
CA ASN A 62 -1.89 -7.49 2.11
C ASN A 62 -1.95 -8.68 3.08
N ALA A 63 -2.50 -8.49 4.29
CA ALA A 63 -2.67 -9.56 5.28
C ALA A 63 -3.64 -10.63 4.76
N GLU A 64 -4.76 -10.23 4.17
CA GLU A 64 -5.72 -11.13 3.56
C GLU A 64 -5.10 -11.94 2.42
N ALA A 65 -4.36 -11.27 1.51
CA ALA A 65 -3.66 -11.92 0.41
C ALA A 65 -2.67 -12.97 0.91
N ALA A 66 -1.88 -12.62 1.92
CA ALA A 66 -0.91 -13.53 2.52
C ALA A 66 -1.59 -14.77 3.12
N TRP A 67 -2.69 -14.57 3.86
CA TRP A 67 -3.44 -15.71 4.41
C TRP A 67 -4.06 -16.57 3.32
N GLN A 68 -4.74 -15.98 2.33
CA GLN A 68 -5.34 -16.74 1.23
C GLN A 68 -4.30 -17.55 0.44
N ALA A 69 -3.10 -17.03 0.27
CA ALA A 69 -2.00 -17.75 -0.38
C ALA A 69 -1.46 -18.91 0.49
N CYS A 70 -1.47 -18.78 1.82
CA CYS A 70 -0.98 -19.80 2.74
C CYS A 70 -2.04 -20.84 3.15
N ARG A 71 -3.32 -20.51 2.98
CA ARG A 71 -4.44 -21.36 3.39
C ARG A 71 -4.43 -22.78 2.79
N PRO A 72 -4.09 -22.98 1.50
CA PRO A 72 -3.97 -24.32 0.91
C PRO A 72 -2.93 -25.21 1.59
N PHE A 73 -1.97 -24.61 2.31
CA PHE A 73 -0.92 -25.31 3.06
C PHE A 73 -1.29 -25.57 4.52
N GLY A 74 -2.58 -25.44 4.86
CA GLY A 74 -3.08 -25.75 6.21
C GLY A 74 -2.93 -24.60 7.23
N VAL A 75 -2.57 -23.39 6.79
CA VAL A 75 -2.52 -22.23 7.70
C VAL A 75 -3.94 -21.81 8.07
N THR A 76 -4.30 -21.97 9.33
CA THR A 76 -5.60 -21.55 9.86
C THR A 76 -5.66 -20.03 10.00
N LEU A 77 -6.88 -19.46 10.03
CA LEU A 77 -7.07 -18.02 10.27
C LEU A 77 -6.45 -17.59 11.61
N GLU A 78 -6.57 -18.39 12.66
CA GLU A 78 -6.00 -18.09 13.97
C GLU A 78 -4.47 -17.98 13.91
N ASN A 79 -3.81 -18.91 13.22
CA ASN A 79 -2.36 -18.88 13.05
C ASN A 79 -1.92 -17.68 12.21
N ALA A 80 -2.66 -17.36 11.15
CA ALA A 80 -2.41 -16.19 10.33
C ALA A 80 -2.60 -14.88 11.13
N ALA A 81 -3.67 -14.77 11.92
CA ALA A 81 -3.92 -13.60 12.76
C ALA A 81 -2.79 -13.38 13.79
N ARG A 82 -2.32 -14.44 14.44
CA ARG A 82 -1.17 -14.35 15.35
C ARG A 82 0.10 -13.91 14.63
N ALA A 83 0.36 -14.44 13.45
CA ALA A 83 1.53 -14.07 12.65
C ALA A 83 1.47 -12.62 12.19
N VAL A 84 0.29 -12.15 11.74
CA VAL A 84 0.07 -10.75 11.33
C VAL A 84 0.23 -9.81 12.52
N ALA A 85 -0.34 -10.13 13.68
CA ALA A 85 -0.21 -9.31 14.90
C ALA A 85 1.26 -9.19 15.37
N ALA A 86 2.05 -10.25 15.17
CA ALA A 86 3.48 -10.28 15.51
C ALA A 86 4.39 -9.70 14.41
N PHE A 87 3.83 -9.30 13.27
CA PHE A 87 4.62 -8.83 12.13
C PHE A 87 5.32 -7.51 12.46
N LYS A 88 6.62 -7.45 12.18
CA LYS A 88 7.39 -6.22 12.31
C LYS A 88 7.41 -5.48 10.97
N PRO A 89 6.96 -4.21 10.94
CA PRO A 89 7.03 -3.40 9.74
C PRO A 89 8.43 -3.36 9.14
N LEU A 90 8.52 -3.29 7.81
CA LEU A 90 9.80 -3.10 7.16
C LEU A 90 10.30 -1.68 7.43
N PRO A 91 11.61 -1.49 7.66
CA PRO A 91 12.19 -0.17 7.83
C PRO A 91 11.82 0.78 6.68
N ASN A 92 11.53 2.02 7.02
CA ASN A 92 11.20 3.10 6.07
C ASN A 92 9.90 2.89 5.25
N ARG A 93 8.98 2.03 5.72
CA ARG A 93 7.64 1.84 5.11
C ARG A 93 6.56 2.09 6.14
N LEU A 94 6.06 3.32 6.21
CA LEU A 94 5.14 3.78 7.25
C LEU A 94 5.56 3.28 8.64
N GLU A 95 6.86 3.30 8.88
CA GLU A 95 7.48 2.79 10.10
C GLU A 95 7.19 3.74 11.27
N SER A 96 6.55 3.25 12.32
CA SER A 96 6.40 3.98 13.58
C SER A 96 7.77 4.04 14.28
N VAL A 97 8.44 5.20 14.21
CA VAL A 97 9.79 5.38 14.76
C VAL A 97 9.79 5.71 16.24
N ALA A 98 8.92 6.63 16.64
CA ALA A 98 8.82 7.10 18.01
C ALA A 98 7.45 7.74 18.29
N ARG A 99 7.11 7.80 19.59
CA ARG A 99 6.04 8.66 20.11
C ARG A 99 6.63 9.57 21.20
N VAL A 100 6.63 10.87 20.93
CA VAL A 100 7.21 11.87 21.85
C VAL A 100 6.16 12.93 22.14
N HIS A 101 5.88 13.16 23.42
CA HIS A 101 4.83 14.12 23.87
C HIS A 101 3.46 13.96 23.16
N GLY A 102 3.07 12.70 22.91
CA GLY A 102 1.81 12.38 22.21
C GLY A 102 1.89 12.44 20.68
N VAL A 103 2.96 12.96 20.10
CA VAL A 103 3.19 13.02 18.65
C VAL A 103 3.82 11.72 18.16
N LEU A 104 3.19 11.11 17.16
CA LEU A 104 3.72 9.92 16.49
C LEU A 104 4.63 10.34 15.33
N TYR A 105 5.84 9.83 15.31
CA TYR A 105 6.81 10.02 14.22
C TYR A 105 6.79 8.78 13.33
N VAL A 106 6.47 8.99 12.05
CA VAL A 106 6.38 7.92 11.05
C VAL A 106 7.40 8.16 9.94
N ASN A 107 8.19 7.13 9.64
CA ASN A 107 9.18 7.17 8.55
C ASN A 107 8.67 6.37 7.35
N ASP A 108 8.48 7.04 6.24
CA ASP A 108 8.09 6.45 4.96
C ASP A 108 9.04 6.87 3.83
N SER A 109 10.33 6.89 4.10
CA SER A 109 11.34 7.32 3.10
C SER A 109 11.45 6.40 1.88
N LYS A 110 10.79 5.23 1.89
CA LYS A 110 10.57 4.37 0.71
C LYS A 110 9.41 4.85 -0.17
N CYS A 111 8.62 5.80 0.26
CA CYS A 111 7.63 6.49 -0.55
C CYS A 111 8.33 7.35 -1.61
N THR A 112 8.39 6.87 -2.84
CA THR A 112 9.15 7.52 -3.93
C THR A 112 8.26 7.94 -5.11
N THR A 113 6.95 7.81 -4.99
CA THR A 113 5.96 8.18 -6.02
C THR A 113 4.81 8.96 -5.40
N VAL A 114 4.12 9.76 -6.20
CA VAL A 114 2.91 10.51 -5.78
C VAL A 114 1.83 9.54 -5.30
N ALA A 115 1.59 8.45 -6.02
CA ALA A 115 0.61 7.44 -5.61
C ALA A 115 0.94 6.78 -4.26
N ALA A 116 2.22 6.57 -3.95
CA ALA A 116 2.61 6.05 -2.64
C ALA A 116 2.38 7.08 -1.53
N LEU A 117 2.61 8.38 -1.79
CA LEU A 117 2.31 9.46 -0.85
C LEU A 117 0.79 9.56 -0.57
N GLU A 118 -0.02 9.41 -1.60
CA GLU A 118 -1.48 9.36 -1.48
C GLU A 118 -1.92 8.24 -0.53
N VAL A 119 -1.46 7.02 -0.77
CA VAL A 119 -1.74 5.86 0.09
C VAL A 119 -1.24 6.09 1.52
N ALA A 120 -0.06 6.68 1.69
CA ALA A 120 0.50 6.97 3.01
C ALA A 120 -0.34 7.99 3.78
N LEU A 121 -0.78 9.07 3.14
CA LEU A 121 -1.62 10.08 3.77
C LEU A 121 -3.02 9.55 4.10
N GLU A 122 -3.63 8.77 3.21
CA GLU A 122 -4.93 8.14 3.47
C GLU A 122 -4.86 7.15 4.65
N ALA A 123 -3.71 6.49 4.85
CA ALA A 123 -3.49 5.57 5.95
C ALA A 123 -3.41 6.24 7.34
N MET A 124 -3.31 7.58 7.41
CA MET A 124 -3.24 8.31 8.67
C MET A 124 -4.64 8.66 9.18
N ASP A 125 -4.93 8.28 10.44
CA ASP A 125 -6.21 8.59 11.11
C ASP A 125 -6.28 10.02 11.63
N HIS A 126 -5.11 10.67 11.79
CA HIS A 126 -4.99 12.02 12.30
C HIS A 126 -4.26 12.93 11.31
N PRO A 127 -4.54 14.26 11.35
CA PRO A 127 -3.81 15.22 10.54
C PRO A 127 -2.31 15.18 10.82
N VAL A 128 -1.49 15.27 9.75
CA VAL A 128 -0.04 15.10 9.82
C VAL A 128 0.72 16.42 9.58
N HIS A 129 1.91 16.53 10.12
CA HIS A 129 2.92 17.46 9.66
C HIS A 129 3.80 16.70 8.66
N LEU A 130 3.57 16.95 7.37
CA LEU A 130 4.28 16.25 6.29
C LEU A 130 5.66 16.86 6.08
N LEU A 131 6.70 16.03 6.12
CA LEU A 131 8.04 16.36 5.63
C LEU A 131 8.21 15.64 4.29
N CYS A 132 8.28 16.40 3.21
CA CYS A 132 8.33 15.86 1.86
C CYS A 132 9.48 16.48 1.08
N GLY A 133 10.23 15.63 0.34
CA GLY A 133 11.35 16.13 -0.43
C GLY A 133 12.09 15.04 -1.20
N GLY A 134 13.30 15.37 -1.64
CA GLY A 134 14.12 14.49 -2.46
C GLY A 134 14.08 14.84 -3.94
N LYS A 135 14.21 13.85 -4.82
CA LYS A 135 14.18 14.02 -6.29
C LYS A 135 12.85 13.55 -6.84
N PHE A 136 12.06 14.47 -7.38
CA PHE A 136 10.79 14.16 -8.03
C PHE A 136 10.99 13.29 -9.27
N LYS A 137 10.20 12.24 -9.38
CA LYS A 137 10.28 11.25 -10.47
C LYS A 137 9.08 11.31 -11.41
N GLY A 138 8.26 12.34 -11.30
CA GLY A 138 7.02 12.49 -12.04
C GLY A 138 5.79 12.01 -11.26
N GLY A 139 4.62 12.36 -11.77
CA GLY A 139 3.30 12.06 -11.20
C GLY A 139 2.41 13.29 -11.16
N ASP A 140 1.15 13.10 -10.81
CA ASP A 140 0.15 14.16 -10.73
C ASP A 140 0.22 14.84 -9.35
N LEU A 141 0.92 15.98 -9.28
CA LEU A 141 1.01 16.78 -8.06
C LEU A 141 -0.27 17.59 -7.80
N ASP A 142 -0.98 17.98 -8.85
CA ASP A 142 -2.20 18.78 -8.71
C ASP A 142 -3.33 17.94 -8.08
N GLY A 143 -3.45 16.67 -8.45
CA GLY A 143 -4.41 15.75 -7.86
C GLY A 143 -4.22 15.54 -6.36
N MET A 144 -3.05 15.84 -5.81
CA MET A 144 -2.76 15.73 -4.37
C MET A 144 -3.29 16.88 -3.50
N LYS A 145 -3.63 18.03 -4.11
CA LYS A 145 -3.99 19.25 -3.35
C LYS A 145 -5.11 19.03 -2.34
N ASP A 146 -6.19 18.41 -2.77
CA ASP A 146 -7.36 18.21 -1.89
C ASP A 146 -7.05 17.21 -0.77
N LEU A 147 -6.25 16.21 -1.04
CA LEU A 147 -5.81 15.26 -0.01
C LEU A 147 -4.90 15.95 1.02
N LEU A 148 -3.96 16.76 0.56
CA LEU A 148 -3.08 17.54 1.44
C LEU A 148 -3.90 18.50 2.33
N ARG A 149 -4.88 19.20 1.78
CA ARG A 149 -5.78 20.08 2.57
C ARG A 149 -6.54 19.33 3.66
N ARG A 150 -6.98 18.10 3.37
CA ARG A 150 -7.72 17.29 4.35
C ARG A 150 -6.83 16.66 5.41
N LYS A 151 -5.65 16.18 5.02
CA LYS A 151 -4.80 15.33 5.86
C LYS A 151 -3.60 16.05 6.48
N ALA A 152 -3.07 17.11 5.85
CA ALA A 152 -1.88 17.78 6.34
C ALA A 152 -2.21 19.07 7.11
N LYS A 153 -1.64 19.21 8.31
CA LYS A 153 -1.60 20.48 9.06
C LYS A 153 -0.53 21.42 8.51
N SER A 154 0.56 20.86 8.03
CA SER A 154 1.62 21.59 7.34
C SER A 154 2.35 20.68 6.38
N VAL A 155 2.88 21.26 5.31
CA VAL A 155 3.76 20.60 4.36
C VAL A 155 5.12 21.30 4.42
N ASN A 156 6.14 20.58 4.83
CA ASN A 156 7.51 21.08 4.97
C ASN A 156 8.35 20.46 3.85
N LEU A 157 8.76 21.29 2.92
CA LEU A 157 9.43 20.89 1.69
C LEU A 157 10.96 21.03 1.81
N TYR A 158 11.70 20.04 1.31
CA TYR A 158 13.15 20.06 1.30
C TYR A 158 13.74 19.33 0.08
N GLY A 159 15.06 19.47 -0.13
CA GLY A 159 15.80 18.74 -1.16
C GLY A 159 15.65 19.30 -2.57
N ALA A 160 16.11 18.52 -3.56
CA ALA A 160 16.33 18.98 -4.93
C ALA A 160 15.04 19.38 -5.67
N SER A 161 13.88 18.90 -5.27
CA SER A 161 12.60 19.18 -5.94
C SER A 161 11.69 20.10 -5.12
N ARG A 162 12.22 20.80 -4.13
CA ARG A 162 11.44 21.71 -3.29
C ARG A 162 10.62 22.68 -4.11
N GLU A 163 11.24 23.37 -5.06
CA GLU A 163 10.58 24.40 -5.88
C GLU A 163 9.44 23.82 -6.74
N ILE A 164 9.58 22.60 -7.23
CA ILE A 164 8.53 21.90 -8.00
C ILE A 164 7.30 21.64 -7.13
N PHE A 165 7.51 21.15 -5.92
CA PHE A 165 6.41 20.89 -4.98
C PHE A 165 5.78 22.20 -4.49
N GLU A 166 6.60 23.21 -4.21
CA GLU A 166 6.13 24.54 -3.78
C GLU A 166 5.24 25.15 -4.84
N ALA A 167 5.68 25.16 -6.10
CA ALA A 167 4.88 25.68 -7.23
C ALA A 167 3.57 24.90 -7.42
N ALA A 168 3.60 23.57 -7.27
CA ALA A 168 2.42 22.74 -7.44
C ALA A 168 1.41 22.90 -6.28
N TRP A 169 1.86 23.11 -5.04
CA TRP A 169 1.02 23.07 -3.83
C TRP A 169 0.81 24.41 -3.16
N GLN A 170 1.20 25.51 -3.79
CA GLN A 170 0.85 26.86 -3.35
C GLN A 170 -0.66 27.08 -3.36
N GLY A 171 -1.22 27.55 -2.25
CA GLY A 171 -2.65 27.92 -2.09
C GLY A 171 -3.29 27.35 -0.84
#